data_02544ea87c1c41e9b1373f202b1d4f9e
#
_entry.id   02544ea87c1c41e9b1373f202b1d4f9e
#
_cell.length_a   1.000
_cell.length_b   1.000
_cell.length_c   1.000
_cell.angle_alpha   90.00
_cell.angle_beta   90.00
_cell.angle_gamma   90.00
#
_symmetry.space_group_name_H-M   'P 1'
#
loop_
_entity.id
_entity.type
_entity.pdbx_description
1 polymer ?
#
loop_
_entity_poly.entity_id
_entity_poly.type
_entity_poly.pdbx_seq_one_letter_code
_entity_poly.pdbx_strand_id
1 'polypeptide(L)'
;MRIGVYGLGRFGSFWAGSLATTHNDVVAYSRSRHSLPEGVRSGSEEEVLTSDLLFYCVAISSFEEVLASTASKIGPDTIVMDTCSVKKYPMEWMKRHLSPSQYLMGTHPMFGPDSAKNGMKGLPMVMCAMGEKDQRYEKVKKLFLDMDLRVIEMTADEHDRDAAFSQGVTHFIGRVLKEMDVQDKEIATKGYKSLLEIVEQTCNDPLQLFYDLQRYNPYTRDMRHSLRIALENVGYRLENGEKA
;
A
#
# COMPACT_ATOMS: atom_id res chain seq x y z
N MET A 1 22.16 -6.48 8.62
CA MET A 1 21.17 -5.38 8.44
C MET A 1 19.85 -5.89 8.97
N ARG A 2 19.39 -5.27 10.06
CA ARG A 2 18.09 -5.60 10.66
C ARG A 2 16.98 -4.83 9.99
N ILE A 3 15.91 -5.53 9.64
CA ILE A 3 14.70 -4.93 9.06
C ILE A 3 13.56 -5.06 10.06
N GLY A 4 13.04 -3.93 10.51
CA GLY A 4 11.89 -3.82 11.39
C GLY A 4 10.58 -3.66 10.64
N VAL A 5 9.57 -4.43 11.01
CA VAL A 5 8.20 -4.28 10.49
C VAL A 5 7.28 -3.96 11.66
N TYR A 6 6.73 -2.75 11.64
CA TYR A 6 5.79 -2.28 12.66
C TYR A 6 4.35 -2.41 12.17
N GLY A 7 3.62 -3.37 12.75
CA GLY A 7 2.26 -3.74 12.36
C GLY A 7 2.20 -5.07 11.61
N LEU A 8 1.46 -6.04 12.17
CA LEU A 8 1.29 -7.39 11.61
C LEU A 8 -0.18 -7.65 11.21
N GLY A 9 -0.81 -6.64 10.61
CA GLY A 9 -2.07 -6.85 9.91
C GLY A 9 -1.88 -7.73 8.68
N ARG A 10 -2.93 -7.92 7.88
CA ARG A 10 -2.89 -8.76 6.68
C ARG A 10 -1.70 -8.43 5.76
N PHE A 11 -1.51 -7.14 5.44
CA PHE A 11 -0.38 -6.70 4.62
C PHE A 11 0.96 -6.82 5.37
N GLY A 12 1.05 -6.35 6.62
CA GLY A 12 2.32 -6.35 7.36
C GLY A 12 2.88 -7.75 7.59
N SER A 13 2.02 -8.75 7.85
CA SER A 13 2.45 -10.15 7.92
C SER A 13 2.98 -10.66 6.58
N PHE A 14 2.27 -10.38 5.49
CA PHE A 14 2.72 -10.71 4.13
C PHE A 14 4.07 -10.03 3.82
N TRP A 15 4.20 -8.73 4.10
CA TRP A 15 5.40 -7.96 3.82
C TRP A 15 6.62 -8.45 4.63
N ALA A 16 6.43 -8.71 5.93
CA ALA A 16 7.49 -9.27 6.78
C ALA A 16 7.97 -10.63 6.26
N GLY A 17 7.05 -11.53 5.91
CA GLY A 17 7.39 -12.82 5.30
C GLY A 17 8.12 -12.66 3.97
N SER A 18 7.69 -11.74 3.12
CA SER A 18 8.35 -11.46 1.84
C SER A 18 9.78 -10.94 2.03
N LEU A 19 10.02 -10.06 2.99
CA LEU A 19 11.37 -9.59 3.34
C LEU A 19 12.24 -10.74 3.84
N ALA A 20 11.68 -11.66 4.63
CA ALA A 20 12.42 -12.81 5.19
C ALA A 20 12.84 -13.83 4.13
N THR A 21 12.27 -13.82 2.92
CA THR A 21 12.75 -14.71 1.83
C THR A 21 14.13 -14.34 1.31
N THR A 22 14.53 -13.07 1.47
CA THR A 22 15.81 -12.54 0.95
C THR A 22 16.72 -12.01 2.04
N HIS A 23 16.21 -11.83 3.28
CA HIS A 23 16.95 -11.24 4.41
C HIS A 23 16.78 -12.08 5.68
N ASN A 24 17.89 -12.35 6.39
CA ASN A 24 17.93 -13.26 7.53
C ASN A 24 17.60 -12.61 8.89
N ASP A 25 17.48 -11.27 8.98
CA ASP A 25 17.22 -10.55 10.24
C ASP A 25 16.00 -9.62 10.06
N VAL A 26 14.83 -10.24 9.95
CA VAL A 26 13.55 -9.53 9.91
C VAL A 26 12.86 -9.67 11.27
N VAL A 27 12.65 -8.56 11.93
CA VAL A 27 11.98 -8.47 13.24
C VAL A 27 10.67 -7.73 13.11
N ALA A 28 9.63 -8.25 13.72
CA ALA A 28 8.31 -7.65 13.63
C ALA A 28 7.67 -7.41 15.01
N TYR A 29 6.91 -6.32 15.11
CA TYR A 29 6.14 -5.97 16.28
C TYR A 29 4.69 -5.64 15.92
N SER A 30 3.78 -6.06 16.77
CA SER A 30 2.37 -5.64 16.72
C SER A 30 1.79 -5.57 18.13
N ARG A 31 0.91 -4.62 18.36
CA ARG A 31 0.16 -4.50 19.64
C ARG A 31 -0.70 -5.71 19.94
N SER A 32 -1.20 -6.39 18.92
CA SER A 32 -1.97 -7.62 19.03
C SER A 32 -1.08 -8.83 18.74
N ARG A 33 -1.42 -9.98 19.32
CA ARG A 33 -0.73 -11.24 19.00
C ARG A 33 -1.14 -11.71 17.60
N HIS A 34 -0.15 -12.02 16.79
CA HIS A 34 -0.31 -12.61 15.45
C HIS A 34 0.62 -13.82 15.31
N SER A 35 0.23 -14.77 14.46
CA SER A 35 1.18 -15.78 13.98
C SER A 35 2.23 -15.11 13.12
N LEU A 36 3.50 -15.46 13.33
CA LEU A 36 4.59 -14.91 12.55
C LEU A 36 4.78 -15.74 11.27
N PRO A 37 5.08 -15.09 10.14
CA PRO A 37 5.54 -15.78 8.95
C PRO A 37 6.88 -16.49 9.19
N GLU A 38 7.17 -17.49 8.37
CA GLU A 38 8.44 -18.19 8.40
C GLU A 38 9.60 -17.21 8.19
N GLY A 39 10.69 -17.37 8.93
CA GLY A 39 11.88 -16.51 8.89
C GLY A 39 11.73 -15.16 9.59
N VAL A 40 10.54 -14.82 10.11
CA VAL A 40 10.29 -13.57 10.84
C VAL A 40 10.34 -13.82 12.35
N ARG A 41 11.12 -13.00 13.05
CA ARG A 41 11.25 -13.04 14.51
C ARG A 41 10.33 -12.01 15.18
N SER A 42 9.73 -12.39 16.32
CA SER A 42 9.06 -11.40 17.18
C SER A 42 10.10 -10.54 17.90
N GLY A 43 9.86 -9.24 17.93
CA GLY A 43 10.69 -8.30 18.68
C GLY A 43 9.86 -7.43 19.64
N SER A 44 10.56 -6.75 20.55
CA SER A 44 9.97 -5.64 21.30
C SER A 44 9.68 -4.44 20.40
N GLU A 45 8.81 -3.53 20.83
CA GLU A 45 8.57 -2.28 20.11
C GLU A 45 9.88 -1.52 19.88
N GLU A 46 10.72 -1.41 20.92
CA GLU A 46 12.01 -0.72 20.86
C GLU A 46 12.97 -1.37 19.85
N GLU A 47 13.02 -2.69 19.83
CA GLU A 47 13.90 -3.44 18.90
C GLU A 47 13.52 -3.20 17.43
N VAL A 48 12.23 -3.12 17.13
CA VAL A 48 11.73 -2.82 15.78
C VAL A 48 12.00 -1.36 15.41
N LEU A 49 11.76 -0.43 16.33
CA LEU A 49 11.94 1.01 16.09
C LEU A 49 13.43 1.42 15.96
N THR A 50 14.37 0.60 16.45
CA THR A 50 15.81 0.84 16.35
C THR A 50 16.51 -0.03 15.28
N SER A 51 15.74 -0.62 14.37
CA SER A 51 16.24 -1.39 13.24
C SER A 51 16.92 -0.50 12.21
N ASP A 52 17.82 -1.05 11.38
CA ASP A 52 18.45 -0.28 10.28
C ASP A 52 17.43 0.26 9.28
N LEU A 53 16.42 -0.57 8.95
CA LEU A 53 15.29 -0.21 8.10
C LEU A 53 14.00 -0.46 8.87
N LEU A 54 13.11 0.51 8.90
CA LEU A 54 11.82 0.42 9.57
C LEU A 54 10.67 0.61 8.59
N PHE A 55 9.83 -0.40 8.43
CA PHE A 55 8.58 -0.32 7.66
C PHE A 55 7.38 -0.20 8.59
N TYR A 56 6.64 0.89 8.47
CA TYR A 56 5.34 0.99 9.09
C TYR A 56 4.26 0.37 8.19
N CYS A 57 3.64 -0.71 8.69
CA CYS A 57 2.57 -1.46 8.03
C CYS A 57 1.26 -1.35 8.83
N VAL A 58 0.83 -0.13 9.06
CA VAL A 58 -0.40 0.21 9.82
C VAL A 58 -1.45 0.86 8.93
N ALA A 59 -2.71 0.88 9.36
CA ALA A 59 -3.75 1.58 8.62
C ALA A 59 -3.42 3.07 8.47
N ILE A 60 -3.73 3.65 7.32
CA ILE A 60 -3.43 5.07 7.02
C ILE A 60 -4.07 5.97 8.07
N SER A 61 -5.33 5.71 8.43
CA SER A 61 -6.08 6.44 9.45
C SER A 61 -5.47 6.40 10.86
N SER A 62 -4.61 5.41 11.15
CA SER A 62 -3.92 5.29 12.43
C SER A 62 -2.46 5.75 12.36
N PHE A 63 -1.94 6.03 11.16
CA PHE A 63 -0.50 6.21 10.97
C PHE A 63 0.04 7.45 11.66
N GLU A 64 -0.67 8.59 11.61
CA GLU A 64 -0.23 9.81 12.27
C GLU A 64 -0.12 9.63 13.79
N GLU A 65 -1.11 8.99 14.43
CA GLU A 65 -1.09 8.70 15.87
C GLU A 65 0.04 7.75 16.24
N VAL A 66 0.28 6.70 15.44
CA VAL A 66 1.39 5.77 15.64
C VAL A 66 2.72 6.49 15.53
N LEU A 67 2.93 7.35 14.53
CA LEU A 67 4.15 8.16 14.41
C LEU A 67 4.36 9.04 15.64
N ALA A 68 3.33 9.77 16.07
CA ALA A 68 3.40 10.64 17.25
C ALA A 68 3.82 9.88 18.52
N SER A 69 3.32 8.64 18.69
CA SER A 69 3.60 7.81 19.88
C SER A 69 4.95 7.09 19.84
N THR A 70 5.53 6.91 18.66
CA THR A 70 6.79 6.16 18.46
C THR A 70 7.99 7.02 18.11
N ALA A 71 7.79 8.26 17.67
CA ALA A 71 8.82 9.15 17.14
C ALA A 71 10.07 9.25 18.03
N SER A 72 9.89 9.42 19.35
CA SER A 72 11.00 9.57 20.32
C SER A 72 11.78 8.28 20.60
N LYS A 73 11.28 7.14 20.12
CA LYS A 73 11.88 5.81 20.31
C LYS A 73 12.63 5.32 19.07
N ILE A 74 12.47 6.00 17.93
CA ILE A 74 13.11 5.60 16.68
C ILE A 74 14.62 5.85 16.77
N GLY A 75 15.42 4.86 16.37
CA GLY A 75 16.87 4.97 16.35
C GLY A 75 17.34 6.13 15.43
N PRO A 76 18.39 6.89 15.80
CA PRO A 76 18.81 8.05 15.05
C PRO A 76 19.25 7.74 13.60
N ASP A 77 19.79 6.55 13.38
CA ASP A 77 20.27 6.10 12.05
C ASP A 77 19.25 5.22 11.30
N THR A 78 18.08 5.00 11.88
CA THR A 78 17.02 4.19 11.27
C THR A 78 16.46 4.88 10.03
N ILE A 79 16.42 4.19 8.90
CA ILE A 79 15.69 4.65 7.69
C ILE A 79 14.22 4.29 7.87
N VAL A 80 13.36 5.31 7.89
CA VAL A 80 11.93 5.14 8.16
C VAL A 80 11.12 5.17 6.87
N MET A 81 10.30 4.15 6.67
CA MET A 81 9.45 3.99 5.50
C MET A 81 8.00 3.71 5.91
N ASP A 82 7.06 4.27 5.17
CA ASP A 82 5.66 3.84 5.20
C ASP A 82 5.39 2.84 4.07
N THR A 83 4.28 2.11 4.15
CA THR A 83 3.79 1.23 3.08
C THR A 83 2.35 1.59 2.66
N CYS A 84 1.93 2.80 2.97
CA CYS A 84 0.56 3.25 2.73
C CYS A 84 0.22 3.29 1.24
N SER A 85 -1.05 3.05 0.90
CA SER A 85 -1.58 3.15 -0.46
C SER A 85 -1.82 4.59 -0.94
N VAL A 86 -1.50 5.58 -0.14
CA VAL A 86 -1.44 7.01 -0.48
C VAL A 86 -0.10 7.57 0.00
N LYS A 87 0.39 8.68 -0.60
CA LYS A 87 1.73 9.20 -0.28
C LYS A 87 1.72 10.58 0.34
N LYS A 88 0.86 11.49 -0.09
CA LYS A 88 0.92 12.89 0.36
C LYS A 88 0.79 13.02 1.88
N TYR A 89 -0.30 12.54 2.44
CA TYR A 89 -0.53 12.65 3.90
C TYR A 89 0.49 11.85 4.73
N PRO A 90 0.78 10.57 4.45
CA PRO A 90 1.79 9.84 5.21
C PRO A 90 3.16 10.52 5.22
N MET A 91 3.62 11.05 4.08
CA MET A 91 4.91 11.75 3.99
C MET A 91 4.87 13.10 4.73
N GLU A 92 3.75 13.82 4.71
CA GLU A 92 3.57 15.04 5.52
C GLU A 92 3.60 14.73 7.02
N TRP A 93 2.94 13.65 7.47
CA TRP A 93 2.96 13.22 8.87
C TRP A 93 4.37 12.78 9.31
N MET A 94 5.08 12.03 8.47
CA MET A 94 6.48 11.68 8.77
C MET A 94 7.34 12.93 8.95
N LYS A 95 7.22 13.93 8.07
CA LYS A 95 7.94 15.22 8.22
C LYS A 95 7.56 15.98 9.48
N ARG A 96 6.31 15.92 9.91
CA ARG A 96 5.79 16.64 11.08
C ARG A 96 6.26 16.05 12.40
N HIS A 97 6.28 14.71 12.49
CA HIS A 97 6.49 14.01 13.74
C HIS A 97 7.92 13.50 13.95
N LEU A 98 8.66 13.27 12.86
CA LEU A 98 10.00 12.69 12.93
C LEU A 98 11.09 13.76 12.87
N SER A 99 12.27 13.44 13.41
CA SER A 99 13.41 14.35 13.41
C SER A 99 13.82 14.75 11.99
N PRO A 100 14.16 16.03 11.73
CA PRO A 100 14.72 16.46 10.45
C PRO A 100 16.03 15.75 10.05
N SER A 101 16.76 15.18 11.02
CA SER A 101 17.97 14.38 10.75
C SER A 101 17.66 12.95 10.31
N GLN A 102 16.44 12.47 10.52
CA GLN A 102 16.01 11.12 10.16
C GLN A 102 15.91 10.97 8.65
N TYR A 103 16.35 9.83 8.11
CA TYR A 103 16.12 9.54 6.71
C TYR A 103 14.73 8.95 6.50
N LEU A 104 13.90 9.66 5.75
CA LEU A 104 12.51 9.32 5.51
C LEU A 104 12.28 9.00 4.03
N MET A 105 11.44 8.02 3.76
CA MET A 105 11.08 7.63 2.40
C MET A 105 9.62 7.17 2.34
N GLY A 106 8.86 7.70 1.39
CA GLY A 106 7.55 7.15 1.05
C GLY A 106 7.72 5.91 0.19
N THR A 107 7.07 4.80 0.56
CA THR A 107 7.03 3.60 -0.28
C THR A 107 5.61 3.09 -0.47
N HIS A 108 5.32 2.45 -1.60
CA HIS A 108 4.06 1.76 -1.81
C HIS A 108 4.27 0.50 -2.66
N PRO A 109 4.23 -0.68 -2.04
CA PRO A 109 4.06 -1.93 -2.77
C PRO A 109 2.69 -1.93 -3.47
N MET A 110 2.68 -1.81 -4.81
CA MET A 110 1.42 -1.78 -5.60
C MET A 110 0.79 -3.18 -5.72
N PHE A 111 0.96 -3.99 -4.70
CA PHE A 111 0.48 -5.37 -4.60
C PHE A 111 0.20 -5.74 -3.13
N GLY A 112 -0.59 -6.77 -2.96
CA GLY A 112 -0.89 -7.35 -1.66
C GLY A 112 -0.89 -8.89 -1.73
N PRO A 113 -1.28 -9.57 -0.66
CA PRO A 113 -1.26 -11.04 -0.60
C PRO A 113 -1.97 -11.73 -1.77
N ASP A 114 -3.10 -11.17 -2.25
CA ASP A 114 -3.88 -11.78 -3.34
C ASP A 114 -3.22 -11.61 -4.70
N SER A 115 -2.72 -10.41 -5.00
CA SER A 115 -2.06 -10.11 -6.27
C SER A 115 -0.66 -10.70 -6.38
N ALA A 116 0.01 -10.98 -5.25
CA ALA A 116 1.33 -11.59 -5.18
C ALA A 116 1.30 -13.12 -4.94
N LYS A 117 0.14 -13.77 -4.98
CA LYS A 117 0.01 -15.22 -4.73
C LYS A 117 0.85 -16.10 -5.65
N ASN A 118 1.19 -15.61 -6.84
CA ASN A 118 2.04 -16.31 -7.82
C ASN A 118 3.49 -15.83 -7.81
N GLY A 119 3.91 -15.10 -6.77
CA GLY A 119 5.23 -14.50 -6.64
C GLY A 119 5.23 -12.99 -6.88
N MET A 120 6.33 -12.34 -6.49
CA MET A 120 6.45 -10.88 -6.54
C MET A 120 7.27 -10.35 -7.71
N LYS A 121 7.90 -11.23 -8.48
CA LYS A 121 8.81 -10.84 -9.58
C LYS A 121 8.15 -9.87 -10.55
N GLY A 122 8.78 -8.71 -10.73
CA GLY A 122 8.32 -7.65 -11.63
C GLY A 122 7.13 -6.84 -11.14
N LEU A 123 6.58 -7.13 -9.93
CA LEU A 123 5.51 -6.32 -9.35
C LEU A 123 6.03 -4.91 -9.01
N PRO A 124 5.20 -3.88 -9.17
CA PRO A 124 5.65 -2.51 -9.00
C PRO A 124 5.82 -2.12 -7.53
N MET A 125 6.96 -1.52 -7.20
CA MET A 125 7.27 -0.89 -5.92
C MET A 125 7.51 0.59 -6.16
N VAL A 126 6.65 1.44 -5.64
CA VAL A 126 6.85 2.89 -5.74
C VAL A 126 7.77 3.37 -4.63
N MET A 127 8.71 4.24 -5.00
CA MET A 127 9.60 4.96 -4.09
C MET A 127 9.44 6.47 -4.30
N CYS A 128 9.09 7.17 -3.22
CA CYS A 128 9.00 8.63 -3.17
C CYS A 128 10.09 9.16 -2.24
N ALA A 129 11.14 9.74 -2.80
CA ALA A 129 12.22 10.35 -2.02
C ALA A 129 11.70 11.55 -1.21
N MET A 130 12.13 11.65 0.05
CA MET A 130 11.82 12.78 0.93
C MET A 130 13.03 13.69 1.21
N GLY A 131 14.17 13.33 0.68
CA GLY A 131 15.44 14.03 0.80
C GLY A 131 16.36 13.72 -0.38
N GLU A 132 17.66 13.88 -0.19
CA GLU A 132 18.65 13.55 -1.20
C GLU A 132 18.67 12.04 -1.49
N LYS A 133 18.91 11.70 -2.75
CA LYS A 133 19.11 10.31 -3.20
C LYS A 133 20.56 9.89 -2.95
N ASP A 134 20.91 9.77 -1.68
CA ASP A 134 22.25 9.37 -1.21
C ASP A 134 22.39 7.83 -1.09
N GLN A 135 23.44 7.37 -0.41
CA GLN A 135 23.70 5.95 -0.19
C GLN A 135 22.56 5.24 0.56
N ARG A 136 21.79 5.95 1.40
CA ARG A 136 20.63 5.38 2.12
C ARG A 136 19.48 5.11 1.15
N TYR A 137 19.27 6.01 0.19
CA TYR A 137 18.32 5.80 -0.90
C TYR A 137 18.67 4.57 -1.73
N GLU A 138 19.93 4.50 -2.16
CA GLU A 138 20.40 3.38 -2.99
C GLU A 138 20.35 2.04 -2.23
N LYS A 139 20.59 2.05 -0.91
CA LYS A 139 20.45 0.87 -0.06
C LYS A 139 19.01 0.32 -0.06
N VAL A 140 18.00 1.20 0.07
CA VAL A 140 16.59 0.80 0.02
C VAL A 140 16.19 0.36 -1.38
N LYS A 141 16.63 1.09 -2.41
CA LYS A 141 16.37 0.72 -3.80
C LYS A 141 16.92 -0.66 -4.13
N LYS A 142 18.17 -0.93 -3.70
CA LYS A 142 18.79 -2.25 -3.86
C LYS A 142 18.00 -3.35 -3.15
N LEU A 143 17.50 -3.12 -1.93
CA LEU A 143 16.62 -4.07 -1.21
C LEU A 143 15.47 -4.52 -2.10
N PHE A 144 14.75 -3.58 -2.74
CA PHE A 144 13.60 -3.91 -3.58
C PHE A 144 13.99 -4.60 -4.89
N LEU A 145 15.13 -4.21 -5.48
CA LEU A 145 15.67 -4.89 -6.66
C LEU A 145 16.11 -6.31 -6.36
N ASP A 146 16.73 -6.57 -5.21
CA ASP A 146 17.13 -7.91 -4.75
C ASP A 146 15.90 -8.82 -4.48
N MET A 147 14.70 -8.23 -4.27
CA MET A 147 13.42 -8.94 -4.19
C MET A 147 12.76 -9.13 -5.58
N ASP A 148 13.49 -8.89 -6.68
CA ASP A 148 12.97 -8.92 -8.06
C ASP A 148 11.81 -7.95 -8.33
N LEU A 149 11.62 -6.91 -7.52
CA LEU A 149 10.57 -5.90 -7.71
C LEU A 149 10.95 -4.89 -8.79
N ARG A 150 9.96 -4.38 -9.51
CA ARG A 150 10.13 -3.28 -10.45
C ARG A 150 9.98 -1.93 -9.72
N VAL A 151 11.10 -1.31 -9.39
CA VAL A 151 11.12 -0.01 -8.71
C VAL A 151 10.66 1.10 -9.64
N ILE A 152 9.72 1.92 -9.17
CA ILE A 152 9.19 3.11 -9.85
C ILE A 152 9.43 4.31 -8.94
N GLU A 153 10.22 5.26 -9.41
CA GLU A 153 10.53 6.48 -8.68
C GLU A 153 9.62 7.61 -9.14
N MET A 154 8.90 8.24 -8.21
CA MET A 154 8.01 9.37 -8.51
C MET A 154 7.82 10.25 -7.27
N THR A 155 7.18 11.40 -7.46
CA THR A 155 6.76 12.27 -6.36
C THR A 155 5.48 11.74 -5.69
N ALA A 156 5.22 12.20 -4.48
CA ALA A 156 3.96 11.86 -3.78
C ALA A 156 2.72 12.33 -4.55
N ASP A 157 2.82 13.47 -5.24
CA ASP A 157 1.71 14.03 -6.00
C ASP A 157 1.41 13.22 -7.26
N GLU A 158 2.43 12.86 -8.03
CA GLU A 158 2.30 11.95 -9.19
C GLU A 158 1.73 10.60 -8.75
N HIS A 159 2.28 10.02 -7.65
CA HIS A 159 1.78 8.76 -7.12
C HIS A 159 0.28 8.83 -6.79
N ASP A 160 -0.16 9.81 -6.00
CA ASP A 160 -1.54 9.87 -5.55
C ASP A 160 -2.52 10.14 -6.70
N ARG A 161 -2.08 10.91 -7.71
CA ARG A 161 -2.86 11.14 -8.94
C ARG A 161 -3.05 9.85 -9.73
N ASP A 162 -1.97 9.14 -10.00
CA ASP A 162 -2.01 7.89 -10.76
C ASP A 162 -2.74 6.78 -9.98
N ALA A 163 -2.49 6.69 -8.66
CA ALA A 163 -3.16 5.73 -7.79
C ALA A 163 -4.68 5.96 -7.72
N ALA A 164 -5.15 7.21 -7.76
CA ALA A 164 -6.58 7.50 -7.75
C ALA A 164 -7.29 6.93 -8.98
N PHE A 165 -6.69 7.07 -10.18
CA PHE A 165 -7.25 6.62 -11.45
C PHE A 165 -6.85 5.21 -11.87
N SER A 166 -6.11 4.50 -11.04
CA SER A 166 -5.78 3.08 -11.20
C SER A 166 -6.31 2.26 -10.02
N GLN A 167 -5.57 2.16 -8.92
CA GLN A 167 -5.95 1.40 -7.72
C GLN A 167 -7.28 1.93 -7.13
N GLY A 168 -7.45 3.26 -7.05
CA GLY A 168 -8.65 3.90 -6.51
C GLY A 168 -9.92 3.53 -7.27
N VAL A 169 -9.86 3.56 -8.62
CA VAL A 169 -10.96 3.10 -9.49
C VAL A 169 -11.23 1.62 -9.30
N THR A 170 -10.19 0.79 -9.31
CA THR A 170 -10.33 -0.66 -9.18
C THR A 170 -11.03 -1.05 -7.87
N HIS A 171 -10.57 -0.48 -6.74
CA HIS A 171 -11.20 -0.73 -5.44
C HIS A 171 -12.63 -0.19 -5.37
N PHE A 172 -12.89 0.97 -5.98
CA PHE A 172 -14.24 1.55 -5.99
C PHE A 172 -15.20 0.69 -6.80
N ILE A 173 -14.83 0.30 -8.02
CA ILE A 173 -15.66 -0.57 -8.88
C ILE A 173 -15.85 -1.94 -8.25
N GLY A 174 -14.82 -2.54 -7.66
CA GLY A 174 -14.97 -3.83 -6.97
C GLY A 174 -16.00 -3.77 -5.84
N ARG A 175 -16.04 -2.67 -5.06
CA ARG A 175 -17.07 -2.47 -4.02
C ARG A 175 -18.45 -2.23 -4.62
N VAL A 176 -18.57 -1.45 -5.71
CA VAL A 176 -19.86 -1.26 -6.42
C VAL A 176 -20.40 -2.59 -6.94
N LEU A 177 -19.57 -3.39 -7.58
CA LEU A 177 -19.97 -4.73 -8.05
C LEU A 177 -20.36 -5.66 -6.90
N LYS A 178 -19.68 -5.55 -5.76
CA LYS A 178 -20.06 -6.27 -4.54
C LYS A 178 -21.43 -5.86 -4.01
N GLU A 179 -21.75 -4.55 -4.00
CA GLU A 179 -23.07 -4.03 -3.63
C GLU A 179 -24.17 -4.48 -4.62
N MET A 180 -23.82 -4.70 -5.88
CA MET A 180 -24.71 -5.27 -6.89
C MET A 180 -24.95 -6.77 -6.72
N ASP A 181 -24.28 -7.40 -5.77
CA ASP A 181 -24.33 -8.85 -5.52
C ASP A 181 -24.04 -9.70 -6.77
N VAL A 182 -23.00 -9.31 -7.53
CA VAL A 182 -22.59 -10.06 -8.72
C VAL A 182 -22.11 -11.47 -8.33
N GLN A 183 -22.64 -12.48 -9.01
CA GLN A 183 -22.37 -13.89 -8.74
C GLN A 183 -21.81 -14.58 -10.00
N ASP A 184 -21.04 -15.64 -9.83
CA ASP A 184 -20.61 -16.46 -10.96
C ASP A 184 -21.85 -17.08 -11.67
N LYS A 185 -21.76 -17.18 -13.00
CA LYS A 185 -22.81 -17.69 -13.86
C LYS A 185 -22.25 -18.76 -14.79
N GLU A 186 -23.04 -19.78 -15.07
CA GLU A 186 -22.65 -20.87 -15.99
C GLU A 186 -22.24 -20.33 -17.37
N ILE A 187 -22.90 -19.27 -17.84
CA ILE A 187 -22.62 -18.63 -19.13
C ILE A 187 -21.62 -17.47 -19.02
N ALA A 188 -20.87 -17.37 -17.91
CA ALA A 188 -19.95 -16.25 -17.67
C ALA A 188 -18.87 -16.17 -18.76
N THR A 189 -18.77 -15.01 -19.39
CA THR A 189 -17.67 -14.72 -20.31
C THR A 189 -16.34 -14.55 -19.56
N LYS A 190 -15.21 -14.63 -20.27
CA LYS A 190 -13.89 -14.37 -19.68
C LYS A 190 -13.82 -12.98 -19.05
N GLY A 191 -14.36 -11.95 -19.71
CA GLY A 191 -14.40 -10.58 -19.17
C GLY A 191 -15.20 -10.48 -17.87
N TYR A 192 -16.36 -11.16 -17.78
CA TYR A 192 -17.15 -11.20 -16.56
C TYR A 192 -16.39 -11.91 -15.41
N LYS A 193 -15.69 -13.00 -15.70
CA LYS A 193 -14.85 -13.67 -14.70
C LYS A 193 -13.73 -12.77 -14.18
N SER A 194 -13.12 -11.95 -15.04
CA SER A 194 -12.13 -10.94 -14.61
C SER A 194 -12.75 -9.87 -13.71
N LEU A 195 -14.02 -9.48 -13.90
CA LEU A 195 -14.71 -8.60 -12.94
C LEU A 195 -14.93 -9.26 -11.58
N LEU A 196 -15.25 -10.55 -11.54
CA LEU A 196 -15.37 -11.29 -10.28
C LEU A 196 -14.01 -11.40 -9.56
N GLU A 197 -12.92 -11.60 -10.28
CA GLU A 197 -11.55 -11.58 -9.73
C GLU A 197 -11.22 -10.20 -9.10
N ILE A 198 -11.64 -9.09 -9.73
CA ILE A 198 -11.50 -7.74 -9.15
C ILE A 198 -12.31 -7.61 -7.86
N VAL A 199 -13.55 -8.11 -7.83
CA VAL A 199 -14.38 -8.11 -6.60
C VAL A 199 -13.69 -8.90 -5.50
N GLU A 200 -13.22 -10.11 -5.79
CA GLU A 200 -12.51 -10.94 -4.81
C GLU A 200 -11.27 -10.22 -4.28
N GLN A 201 -10.37 -9.78 -5.14
CA GLN A 201 -9.13 -9.12 -4.78
C GLN A 201 -9.36 -7.88 -3.90
N THR A 202 -10.30 -7.01 -4.28
CA THR A 202 -10.52 -5.74 -3.59
C THR A 202 -11.38 -5.86 -2.33
N CYS A 203 -12.25 -6.87 -2.27
CA CYS A 203 -13.15 -7.09 -1.14
C CYS A 203 -12.60 -8.05 -0.07
N ASN A 204 -11.53 -8.80 -0.35
CA ASN A 204 -10.75 -9.53 0.65
C ASN A 204 -9.93 -8.58 1.54
N ASP A 205 -9.62 -7.39 1.05
CA ASP A 205 -8.96 -6.38 1.86
C ASP A 205 -9.92 -5.79 2.91
N PRO A 206 -9.37 -5.42 4.10
CA PRO A 206 -10.17 -4.78 5.13
C PRO A 206 -10.92 -3.55 4.58
N LEU A 207 -12.18 -3.39 4.97
CA LEU A 207 -12.99 -2.24 4.55
C LEU A 207 -12.34 -0.90 4.93
N GLN A 208 -11.56 -0.88 6.02
CA GLN A 208 -10.79 0.28 6.43
C GLN A 208 -9.78 0.72 5.36
N LEU A 209 -9.08 -0.23 4.70
CA LEU A 209 -8.16 0.10 3.61
C LEU A 209 -8.89 0.81 2.46
N PHE A 210 -10.09 0.33 2.09
CA PHE A 210 -10.90 0.99 1.07
C PHE A 210 -11.27 2.43 1.48
N TYR A 211 -11.75 2.63 2.71
CA TYR A 211 -12.08 3.97 3.18
C TYR A 211 -10.86 4.88 3.24
N ASP A 212 -9.75 4.39 3.73
CA ASP A 212 -8.51 5.15 3.84
C ASP A 212 -8.00 5.57 2.47
N LEU A 213 -7.92 4.63 1.50
CA LEU A 213 -7.54 4.92 0.12
C LEU A 213 -8.44 6.01 -0.50
N GLN A 214 -9.76 5.93 -0.27
CA GLN A 214 -10.72 6.85 -0.85
C GLN A 214 -10.81 8.21 -0.13
N ARG A 215 -10.38 8.32 1.12
CA ARG A 215 -10.47 9.55 1.93
C ARG A 215 -9.15 10.32 1.98
N TYR A 216 -8.04 9.61 2.06
CA TYR A 216 -6.71 10.20 2.20
C TYR A 216 -5.98 10.43 0.87
N ASN A 217 -6.49 9.94 -0.25
CA ASN A 217 -5.98 10.34 -1.56
C ASN A 217 -6.75 11.58 -2.05
N PRO A 218 -6.07 12.73 -2.26
CA PRO A 218 -6.74 13.99 -2.62
C PRO A 218 -7.44 13.96 -3.98
N TYR A 219 -7.09 13.02 -4.87
CA TYR A 219 -7.61 12.92 -6.24
C TYR A 219 -8.77 11.96 -6.39
N THR A 220 -9.06 11.11 -5.41
CA THR A 220 -10.15 10.12 -5.50
C THR A 220 -11.55 10.74 -5.54
N ARG A 221 -11.73 11.95 -4.99
CA ARG A 221 -13.01 12.67 -5.12
C ARG A 221 -13.31 12.99 -6.59
N ASP A 222 -12.33 13.50 -7.31
CA ASP A 222 -12.45 13.86 -8.72
C ASP A 222 -12.59 12.60 -9.60
N MET A 223 -11.87 11.55 -9.27
CA MET A 223 -12.03 10.24 -9.90
C MET A 223 -13.46 9.73 -9.77
N ARG A 224 -14.05 9.71 -8.56
CA ARG A 224 -15.44 9.26 -8.37
C ARG A 224 -16.45 10.15 -9.10
N HIS A 225 -16.19 11.45 -9.15
CA HIS A 225 -17.03 12.38 -9.90
C HIS A 225 -16.99 12.06 -11.41
N SER A 226 -15.81 11.91 -11.97
CA SER A 226 -15.61 11.55 -13.37
C SER A 226 -16.26 10.21 -13.73
N LEU A 227 -16.10 9.20 -12.86
CA LEU A 227 -16.72 7.90 -13.04
C LEU A 227 -18.26 7.98 -13.07
N ARG A 228 -18.85 8.75 -12.14
CA ARG A 228 -20.31 8.95 -12.10
C ARG A 228 -20.82 9.62 -13.38
N ILE A 229 -20.19 10.69 -13.84
CA ILE A 229 -20.55 11.35 -15.09
C ILE A 229 -20.45 10.38 -16.28
N ALA A 230 -19.39 9.57 -16.34
CA ALA A 230 -19.21 8.60 -17.41
C ALA A 230 -20.33 7.55 -17.41
N LEU A 231 -20.74 7.05 -16.23
CA LEU A 231 -21.85 6.10 -16.09
C LEU A 231 -23.18 6.71 -16.54
N GLU A 232 -23.48 7.94 -16.10
CA GLU A 232 -24.67 8.69 -16.49
C GLU A 232 -24.72 8.92 -18.01
N ASN A 233 -23.61 9.33 -18.62
CA ASN A 233 -23.51 9.57 -20.06
C ASN A 233 -23.70 8.30 -20.89
N VAL A 234 -23.14 7.17 -20.44
CA VAL A 234 -23.34 5.88 -21.14
C VAL A 234 -24.81 5.45 -21.05
N GLY A 235 -25.42 5.56 -19.86
CA GLY A 235 -26.86 5.26 -19.69
C GLY A 235 -27.74 6.13 -20.59
N TYR A 236 -27.50 7.44 -20.55
CA TYR A 236 -28.28 8.41 -21.37
C TYR A 236 -28.23 8.08 -22.88
N ARG A 237 -27.04 7.75 -23.41
CA ARG A 237 -26.89 7.40 -24.84
C ARG A 237 -27.64 6.12 -25.21
N LEU A 238 -27.65 5.12 -24.33
CA LEU A 238 -28.41 3.89 -24.56
C LEU A 238 -29.93 4.12 -24.56
N GLU A 239 -30.43 4.96 -23.66
CA GLU A 239 -31.85 5.27 -23.53
C GLU A 239 -32.34 6.13 -24.70
N ASN A 240 -31.53 7.03 -25.23
CA ASN A 240 -31.91 7.96 -26.29
C ASN A 240 -31.49 7.52 -27.71
N GLY A 241 -30.96 6.32 -27.88
CA GLY A 241 -30.70 5.73 -29.20
C GLY A 241 -29.60 6.47 -29.99
N GLU A 242 -28.65 7.13 -29.33
CA GLU A 242 -27.52 7.74 -30.04
C GLU A 242 -26.69 6.65 -30.73
N LYS A 243 -26.59 6.76 -32.06
CA LYS A 243 -25.69 5.88 -32.84
C LYS A 243 -24.25 6.29 -32.62
N ALA A 244 -23.38 5.30 -32.47
CA ALA A 244 -21.93 5.46 -32.33
C ALA A 244 -21.29 6.13 -33.56
#